data_baa2a3303b0c8fda275560ee96771580
#
_entry.id   baa2a3303b0c8fda275560ee96771580
#
_cell.length_a   1.000
_cell.length_b   1.000
_cell.length_c   1.000
_cell.angle_alpha   90.00
_cell.angle_beta   90.00
_cell.angle_gamma   90.00
#
_symmetry.space_group_name_H-M   'P 1'
#
loop_
_entity.id
_entity.type
_entity.pdbx_description
1 polymer ?
#
loop_
_entity_poly.entity_id
_entity_poly.type
_entity_poly.pdbx_seq_one_letter_code
_entity_poly.pdbx_strand_id
1 'polypeptide(L)'
;MPVVPWRNTCCSSRSFHWRKAFVKNHLLPPVAAAMMVASVAFEANATVIDVSVQGTDAIFLAGRTDVVIPAANLPWTGPGTHLIRHGGNTPEEAKETFPTSVSVAAGDVIRVLDPAIGGINFFNGFGPPFFGPSGNTPAGSDLTALDGISGYRGPQGPLAGVFLGNSIPSAGPAPSTLDFTPGGLGIDFLTLSPELFQVFYIGDGVTAGNVFQTFVAPAGATRLFFGIPDGFGFGGAPGAYDDNDGAYRVRIGINEIPTRVPEPGSLALLALGFAAFGISRRALRH
;
A
#
# COMPACT_ATOMS: atom_id res chain seq x y z
N MET A 1 -26.09 -49.31 28.38
CA MET A 1 -26.96 -50.48 28.14
C MET A 1 -28.33 -49.98 27.69
N PRO A 2 -28.96 -50.48 26.62
CA PRO A 2 -28.65 -51.71 25.92
C PRO A 2 -28.27 -51.49 24.43
N VAL A 3 -27.60 -52.51 23.92
CA VAL A 3 -27.20 -52.81 22.58
C VAL A 3 -28.36 -53.55 21.89
N VAL A 4 -28.64 -53.26 20.60
CA VAL A 4 -29.54 -54.09 19.76
C VAL A 4 -28.82 -54.43 18.43
N PRO A 5 -28.94 -55.71 17.99
CA PRO A 5 -28.00 -56.29 17.07
C PRO A 5 -28.47 -56.32 15.60
N TRP A 6 -27.49 -56.61 14.76
CA TRP A 6 -27.50 -56.94 13.33
C TRP A 6 -28.56 -57.98 12.91
N ARG A 7 -29.14 -57.79 11.73
CA ARG A 7 -29.63 -58.91 10.92
C ARG A 7 -29.15 -58.80 9.47
N ASN A 8 -28.35 -59.77 9.09
CA ASN A 8 -28.06 -60.12 7.71
C ASN A 8 -29.31 -60.74 7.08
N THR A 9 -29.58 -60.45 5.83
CA THR A 9 -30.39 -61.36 4.99
C THR A 9 -29.77 -61.40 3.59
N CYS A 10 -29.56 -62.70 3.23
CA CYS A 10 -28.80 -63.17 2.08
C CYS A 10 -29.74 -63.34 0.85
N CYS A 11 -29.14 -63.35 -0.34
CA CYS A 11 -29.49 -64.07 -1.57
C CYS A 11 -30.78 -63.79 -2.34
N SER A 12 -30.64 -63.40 -3.59
CA SER A 12 -30.92 -64.37 -4.67
C SER A 12 -30.43 -63.86 -6.03
N SER A 13 -29.65 -64.73 -6.66
CA SER A 13 -29.16 -64.68 -8.03
C SER A 13 -30.30 -64.83 -9.03
N ARG A 14 -30.45 -63.96 -9.99
CA ARG A 14 -31.14 -64.24 -11.26
C ARG A 14 -30.25 -63.85 -12.41
N SER A 15 -29.78 -64.86 -13.13
CA SER A 15 -29.12 -64.76 -14.40
C SER A 15 -30.09 -64.26 -15.49
N PHE A 16 -29.79 -63.11 -16.08
CA PHE A 16 -30.48 -62.67 -17.28
C PHE A 16 -29.56 -62.74 -18.49
N HIS A 17 -29.92 -63.56 -19.46
CA HIS A 17 -29.28 -63.72 -20.75
C HIS A 17 -29.62 -62.48 -21.61
N TRP A 18 -28.63 -61.69 -21.98
CA TRP A 18 -28.78 -60.65 -22.96
C TRP A 18 -28.30 -61.11 -24.34
N ARG A 19 -29.20 -61.12 -25.29
CA ARG A 19 -28.90 -61.29 -26.71
C ARG A 19 -28.09 -60.10 -27.22
N LYS A 20 -27.01 -60.40 -27.92
CA LYS A 20 -26.19 -59.39 -28.63
C LYS A 20 -27.00 -58.83 -29.78
N ALA A 21 -27.40 -57.58 -29.70
CA ALA A 21 -27.85 -56.77 -30.81
C ALA A 21 -26.65 -55.98 -31.37
N PHE A 22 -26.28 -56.27 -32.61
CA PHE A 22 -25.26 -55.53 -33.35
C PHE A 22 -25.87 -54.15 -33.71
N VAL A 23 -25.41 -53.10 -33.06
CA VAL A 23 -25.68 -51.72 -33.50
C VAL A 23 -24.51 -51.21 -34.28
N LYS A 24 -24.73 -50.90 -35.57
CA LYS A 24 -23.76 -50.24 -36.44
C LYS A 24 -23.47 -48.85 -35.88
N ASN A 25 -22.26 -48.67 -35.38
CA ASN A 25 -21.76 -47.33 -35.00
C ASN A 25 -21.47 -46.52 -36.26
N HIS A 26 -22.29 -45.53 -36.54
CA HIS A 26 -21.93 -44.43 -37.40
C HIS A 26 -21.08 -43.46 -36.57
N LEU A 27 -19.78 -43.45 -36.78
CA LEU A 27 -18.84 -42.47 -36.21
C LEU A 27 -19.13 -41.11 -36.83
N LEU A 28 -19.75 -40.23 -36.07
CA LEU A 28 -19.77 -38.81 -36.33
C LEU A 28 -18.44 -38.23 -35.80
N PRO A 29 -17.77 -37.34 -36.58
CA PRO A 29 -16.54 -36.75 -36.10
C PRO A 29 -16.85 -35.78 -34.93
N PRO A 30 -15.96 -35.69 -33.92
CA PRO A 30 -16.14 -34.72 -32.83
C PRO A 30 -15.96 -33.32 -33.37
N VAL A 31 -17.03 -32.55 -33.40
CA VAL A 31 -16.95 -31.10 -33.58
C VAL A 31 -16.34 -30.53 -32.30
N ALA A 32 -15.03 -30.24 -32.36
CA ALA A 32 -14.34 -29.50 -31.32
C ALA A 32 -14.87 -28.05 -31.35
N ALA A 33 -15.81 -27.75 -30.48
CA ALA A 33 -16.22 -26.37 -30.21
C ALA A 33 -15.06 -25.68 -29.46
N ALA A 34 -14.22 -24.96 -30.20
CA ALA A 34 -13.24 -24.05 -29.61
C ALA A 34 -14.01 -22.91 -28.95
N MET A 35 -14.18 -22.95 -27.62
CA MET A 35 -14.60 -21.80 -26.85
C MET A 35 -13.44 -20.79 -26.87
N MET A 36 -13.54 -19.77 -27.74
CA MET A 36 -12.75 -18.56 -27.61
C MET A 36 -13.26 -17.83 -26.37
N VAL A 37 -12.52 -17.94 -25.26
CA VAL A 37 -12.64 -17.03 -24.15
C VAL A 37 -12.04 -15.72 -24.62
N ALA A 38 -12.87 -14.79 -25.04
CA ALA A 38 -12.47 -13.41 -25.25
C ALA A 38 -12.13 -12.83 -23.88
N SER A 39 -10.83 -12.79 -23.57
CA SER A 39 -10.34 -12.01 -22.43
C SER A 39 -10.56 -10.54 -22.81
N VAL A 40 -11.57 -9.91 -22.21
CA VAL A 40 -11.70 -8.46 -22.24
C VAL A 40 -10.56 -7.94 -21.37
N ALA A 41 -9.48 -7.52 -22.00
CA ALA A 41 -8.44 -6.75 -21.33
C ALA A 41 -9.09 -5.40 -20.97
N PHE A 42 -9.39 -5.19 -19.68
CA PHE A 42 -9.63 -3.85 -19.18
C PHE A 42 -8.30 -3.11 -19.30
N GLU A 43 -8.22 -2.18 -20.24
CA GLU A 43 -7.10 -1.25 -20.28
C GLU A 43 -7.23 -0.36 -19.03
N ALA A 44 -6.38 -0.61 -18.04
CA ALA A 44 -6.26 0.26 -16.88
C ALA A 44 -5.65 1.58 -17.36
N ASN A 45 -6.41 2.67 -17.27
CA ASN A 45 -5.93 3.99 -17.65
C ASN A 45 -4.76 4.41 -16.76
N ALA A 46 -3.61 4.67 -17.36
CA ALA A 46 -2.47 5.25 -16.67
C ALA A 46 -2.79 6.68 -16.22
N THR A 47 -2.56 6.98 -14.96
CA THR A 47 -2.85 8.30 -14.38
C THR A 47 -1.70 8.72 -13.48
N VAL A 48 -1.35 10.01 -13.54
CA VAL A 48 -0.34 10.62 -12.66
C VAL A 48 -0.99 11.71 -11.82
N ILE A 49 -0.76 11.69 -10.51
CA ILE A 49 -1.38 12.60 -9.54
C ILE A 49 -0.29 13.12 -8.59
N ASP A 50 -0.23 14.43 -8.41
CA ASP A 50 0.62 15.03 -7.39
C ASP A 50 -0.16 15.14 -6.07
N VAL A 51 0.42 14.64 -4.99
CA VAL A 51 -0.19 14.58 -3.66
C VAL A 51 0.71 15.30 -2.65
N SER A 52 0.11 16.08 -1.76
CA SER A 52 0.78 16.65 -0.59
C SER A 52 0.29 15.94 0.66
N VAL A 53 1.21 15.46 1.49
CA VAL A 53 0.93 14.75 2.74
C VAL A 53 1.58 15.53 3.88
N GLN A 54 0.75 16.10 4.76
CA GLN A 54 1.22 16.85 5.92
C GLN A 54 1.70 15.90 7.02
N GLY A 55 2.61 16.34 7.88
CA GLY A 55 3.03 15.57 9.07
C GLY A 55 1.85 15.22 9.99
N THR A 56 0.82 16.05 9.96
CA THR A 56 -0.42 15.88 10.73
C THR A 56 -1.45 14.95 10.08
N ASP A 57 -1.24 14.49 8.83
CA ASP A 57 -2.18 13.59 8.13
C ASP A 57 -2.14 12.20 8.76
N ALA A 58 -3.04 11.98 9.74
CA ALA A 58 -3.09 10.77 10.53
C ALA A 58 -3.62 9.58 9.73
N ILE A 59 -2.75 8.63 9.36
CA ILE A 59 -3.15 7.48 8.52
C ILE A 59 -4.27 6.65 9.16
N PHE A 60 -4.35 6.60 10.49
CA PHE A 60 -5.38 5.88 11.24
C PHE A 60 -6.76 6.55 11.20
N LEU A 61 -6.85 7.78 10.69
CA LEU A 61 -8.12 8.48 10.41
C LEU A 61 -8.56 8.34 8.95
N ALA A 62 -7.91 7.49 8.17
CA ALA A 62 -8.27 7.28 6.77
C ALA A 62 -9.73 6.84 6.62
N GLY A 63 -10.46 7.53 5.74
CA GLY A 63 -11.85 7.22 5.42
C GLY A 63 -12.87 7.49 6.52
N ARG A 64 -12.46 8.05 7.64
CA ARG A 64 -13.34 8.36 8.78
C ARG A 64 -14.16 9.62 8.49
N THR A 65 -15.43 9.45 8.17
CA THR A 65 -16.41 10.54 7.97
C THR A 65 -17.35 10.69 9.15
N ASP A 66 -17.24 9.82 10.10
CA ASP A 66 -18.03 9.74 11.34
C ASP A 66 -17.34 10.39 12.55
N VAL A 67 -16.12 10.89 12.34
CA VAL A 67 -15.27 11.51 13.38
C VAL A 67 -15.21 13.01 13.15
N VAL A 68 -15.25 13.76 14.24
CA VAL A 68 -15.05 15.21 14.27
C VAL A 68 -13.70 15.49 14.89
N ILE A 69 -12.76 16.03 14.10
CA ILE A 69 -11.51 16.53 14.63
C ILE A 69 -11.78 17.86 15.35
N PRO A 70 -11.41 18.03 16.61
CA PRO A 70 -11.55 19.30 17.31
C PRO A 70 -10.78 20.42 16.60
N ALA A 71 -11.15 21.67 16.87
CA ALA A 71 -10.35 22.78 16.40
C ALA A 71 -8.93 22.69 16.99
N ALA A 72 -7.93 23.17 16.26
CA ALA A 72 -6.55 23.19 16.72
C ALA A 72 -6.46 23.81 18.13
N ASN A 73 -5.64 23.22 18.96
CA ASN A 73 -5.45 23.58 20.38
C ASN A 73 -6.67 23.30 21.28
N LEU A 74 -7.57 22.43 20.86
CA LEU A 74 -8.63 21.91 21.73
C LEU A 74 -8.44 20.39 21.92
N PRO A 75 -8.81 19.89 23.12
CA PRO A 75 -8.65 18.47 23.40
C PRO A 75 -9.63 17.59 22.60
N TRP A 76 -9.24 16.36 22.35
CA TRP A 76 -10.07 15.30 21.75
C TRP A 76 -11.14 14.81 22.74
N THR A 77 -12.04 15.70 23.11
CA THR A 77 -13.12 15.39 24.05
C THR A 77 -14.45 15.87 23.50
N GLY A 78 -15.50 15.15 23.79
CA GLY A 78 -16.86 15.53 23.44
C GLY A 78 -17.54 14.58 22.45
N PRO A 79 -18.82 14.82 22.16
CA PRO A 79 -19.59 13.98 21.25
C PRO A 79 -19.04 14.01 19.83
N GLY A 80 -18.94 12.84 19.20
CA GLY A 80 -18.48 12.71 17.80
C GLY A 80 -16.97 12.83 17.61
N THR A 81 -16.20 12.98 18.70
CA THR A 81 -14.74 12.93 18.61
C THR A 81 -14.26 11.48 18.74
N HIS A 82 -13.17 11.19 18.05
CA HIS A 82 -12.48 9.91 18.15
C HIS A 82 -11.19 10.13 18.94
N LEU A 83 -10.99 9.34 19.98
CA LEU A 83 -9.83 9.51 20.84
C LEU A 83 -8.58 8.96 20.16
N ILE A 84 -7.77 9.84 19.60
CA ILE A 84 -6.38 9.56 19.29
C ILE A 84 -5.57 9.99 20.52
N ARG A 85 -4.65 9.13 20.94
CA ARG A 85 -3.82 9.43 22.10
C ARG A 85 -2.78 10.48 21.72
N HIS A 86 -2.77 11.57 22.47
CA HIS A 86 -1.74 12.59 22.41
C HIS A 86 -0.60 12.28 23.39
N GLY A 87 0.58 12.72 23.06
CA GLY A 87 1.72 12.58 23.92
C GLY A 87 1.84 13.73 24.92
N GLY A 88 2.12 13.41 26.15
CA GLY A 88 2.47 14.41 27.15
C GLY A 88 1.49 14.54 28.31
N ASN A 89 1.85 15.42 29.25
CA ASN A 89 1.12 15.68 30.48
C ASN A 89 0.22 16.91 30.42
N THR A 90 0.11 17.54 29.25
CA THR A 90 -0.72 18.72 29.00
C THR A 90 -2.05 18.31 28.41
N PRO A 91 -3.09 19.14 28.52
CA PRO A 91 -4.32 18.94 27.76
C PRO A 91 -3.99 18.74 26.29
N GLU A 92 -4.45 17.65 25.77
CA GLU A 92 -4.15 17.19 24.42
C GLU A 92 -4.80 18.12 23.41
N GLU A 93 -3.97 18.76 22.60
CA GLU A 93 -4.40 19.68 21.57
C GLU A 93 -4.52 18.92 20.25
N ALA A 94 -5.65 19.05 19.59
CA ALA A 94 -5.84 18.42 18.28
C ALA A 94 -5.08 19.23 17.22
N LYS A 95 -4.19 18.56 16.51
CA LYS A 95 -3.58 19.07 15.28
C LYS A 95 -3.70 18.09 14.12
N GLU A 96 -4.21 16.90 14.39
CA GLU A 96 -4.43 15.89 13.39
C GLU A 96 -5.27 16.42 12.24
N THR A 97 -4.95 15.95 11.04
CA THR A 97 -5.74 16.17 9.85
C THR A 97 -6.15 14.84 9.24
N PHE A 98 -7.26 14.84 8.51
CA PHE A 98 -7.65 13.67 7.75
C PHE A 98 -6.65 13.42 6.61
N PRO A 99 -6.17 12.19 6.44
CA PRO A 99 -5.22 11.88 5.39
C PRO A 99 -5.84 12.07 4.01
N THR A 100 -5.03 12.56 3.08
CA THR A 100 -5.44 12.77 1.70
C THR A 100 -5.60 11.45 0.95
N SER A 101 -6.45 11.41 -0.08
CA SER A 101 -6.71 10.19 -0.84
C SER A 101 -6.79 10.40 -2.34
N VAL A 102 -6.54 9.32 -3.07
CA VAL A 102 -6.78 9.21 -4.51
C VAL A 102 -7.73 8.04 -4.80
N SER A 103 -8.47 8.14 -5.90
CA SER A 103 -9.31 7.05 -6.37
C SER A 103 -8.46 5.96 -7.02
N VAL A 104 -8.77 4.70 -6.71
CA VAL A 104 -8.14 3.53 -7.29
C VAL A 104 -9.19 2.47 -7.59
N ALA A 105 -8.84 1.47 -8.39
CA ALA A 105 -9.63 0.28 -8.61
C ALA A 105 -8.84 -0.97 -8.14
N ALA A 106 -9.57 -2.04 -7.85
CA ALA A 106 -8.96 -3.33 -7.52
C ALA A 106 -8.03 -3.78 -8.66
N GLY A 107 -6.82 -4.18 -8.31
CA GLY A 107 -5.78 -4.60 -9.25
C GLY A 107 -4.94 -3.46 -9.82
N ASP A 108 -5.26 -2.19 -9.54
CA ASP A 108 -4.38 -1.07 -9.92
C ASP A 108 -3.00 -1.22 -9.29
N VAL A 109 -1.99 -0.87 -10.08
CA VAL A 109 -0.58 -0.88 -9.68
C VAL A 109 -0.12 0.54 -9.41
N ILE A 110 0.19 0.80 -8.15
CA ILE A 110 0.59 2.11 -7.66
C ILE A 110 2.12 2.19 -7.55
N ARG A 111 2.68 3.34 -7.92
CA ARG A 111 4.12 3.65 -7.77
C ARG A 111 4.31 5.09 -7.34
N VAL A 112 5.39 5.36 -6.64
CA VAL A 112 5.94 6.71 -6.51
C VAL A 112 6.85 6.94 -7.69
N LEU A 113 6.52 7.87 -8.59
CA LEU A 113 7.24 8.07 -9.85
C LEU A 113 8.52 8.86 -9.70
N ASP A 114 8.48 9.90 -8.88
CA ASP A 114 9.65 10.67 -8.51
C ASP A 114 9.88 10.48 -7.00
N PRO A 115 11.13 10.50 -6.54
CA PRO A 115 11.40 10.46 -5.12
C PRO A 115 10.55 11.50 -4.41
N ALA A 116 9.80 11.08 -3.41
CA ALA A 116 9.01 12.00 -2.62
C ALA A 116 9.95 13.01 -1.96
N ILE A 117 9.63 14.28 -2.06
CA ILE A 117 10.44 15.38 -1.52
C ILE A 117 9.77 16.00 -0.31
N GLY A 118 10.55 16.72 0.50
CA GLY A 118 10.11 17.33 1.74
C GLY A 118 10.68 16.61 2.95
N GLY A 119 10.23 17.01 4.11
CA GLY A 119 10.64 16.43 5.37
C GLY A 119 9.62 16.70 6.45
N ILE A 120 9.57 15.80 7.43
CA ILE A 120 8.73 15.92 8.61
C ILE A 120 9.60 15.81 9.84
N ASN A 121 9.36 16.68 10.82
CA ASN A 121 9.83 16.56 12.18
C ASN A 121 8.70 15.97 13.02
N PHE A 122 8.98 14.93 13.80
CA PHE A 122 8.02 14.26 14.69
C PHE A 122 8.37 14.45 16.17
N PHE A 123 9.14 15.46 16.47
CA PHE A 123 9.59 15.74 17.83
C PHE A 123 9.21 17.16 18.19
N ASN A 124 8.66 17.33 19.34
CA ASN A 124 8.18 18.60 19.90
C ASN A 124 9.27 19.70 19.88
N GLY A 125 9.62 20.17 18.69
CA GLY A 125 10.68 21.15 18.49
C GLY A 125 10.61 21.80 17.11
N PHE A 126 10.64 23.12 17.10
CA PHE A 126 10.70 23.90 15.86
C PHE A 126 12.10 23.80 15.25
N GLY A 127 12.27 22.97 14.25
CA GLY A 127 13.54 22.88 13.52
C GLY A 127 14.03 21.43 13.29
N PRO A 128 15.24 21.29 12.74
CA PRO A 128 15.80 19.96 12.45
C PRO A 128 15.95 19.10 13.71
N PRO A 129 15.90 17.74 13.54
CA PRO A 129 15.98 17.04 12.27
C PRO A 129 14.64 16.93 11.54
N PHE A 130 14.67 17.10 10.20
CA PHE A 130 13.57 16.72 9.31
C PHE A 130 13.92 15.42 8.61
N PHE A 131 13.02 14.46 8.67
CA PHE A 131 13.17 13.14 8.05
C PHE A 131 12.48 13.12 6.70
N GLY A 132 13.13 12.50 5.72
CA GLY A 132 12.53 12.25 4.40
C GLY A 132 11.39 11.22 4.44
N PRO A 133 10.76 10.94 3.30
CA PRO A 133 9.61 10.05 3.24
C PRO A 133 9.87 8.62 3.71
N SER A 134 11.12 8.17 3.69
CA SER A 134 11.50 6.88 4.28
C SER A 134 11.42 6.85 5.82
N GLY A 135 11.18 8.00 6.44
CA GLY A 135 11.11 8.15 7.89
C GLY A 135 12.49 8.07 8.57
N ASN A 136 12.47 7.98 9.90
CA ASN A 136 13.66 7.75 10.71
C ASN A 136 13.99 6.24 10.73
N THR A 137 14.82 5.79 9.81
CA THR A 137 15.09 4.36 9.56
C THR A 137 15.90 3.65 10.65
N PRO A 138 16.82 4.30 11.40
CA PRO A 138 17.47 3.62 12.51
C PRO A 138 16.56 3.35 13.69
N ALA A 139 15.48 4.13 13.81
CA ALA A 139 14.50 4.00 14.88
C ALA A 139 13.21 3.34 14.38
N GLY A 140 12.45 2.74 15.28
CA GLY A 140 11.26 1.98 14.92
C GLY A 140 10.01 2.44 15.65
N SER A 141 8.86 2.27 14.98
CA SER A 141 7.53 2.36 15.55
C SER A 141 6.93 0.98 15.72
N ASP A 142 6.11 0.81 16.76
CA ASP A 142 5.26 -0.37 17.00
C ASP A 142 3.88 0.10 17.48
N LEU A 143 3.00 0.40 16.53
CA LEU A 143 1.70 1.03 16.77
C LEU A 143 0.59 -0.01 16.68
N THR A 144 -0.35 0.07 17.61
CA THR A 144 -1.51 -0.83 17.64
C THR A 144 -2.57 -0.43 16.61
N ALA A 145 -3.43 -1.37 16.27
CA ALA A 145 -4.59 -1.11 15.41
C ALA A 145 -5.54 -0.09 16.04
N LEU A 146 -6.24 0.67 15.20
CA LEU A 146 -7.26 1.62 15.60
C LEU A 146 -8.50 1.48 14.71
N ASP A 147 -9.65 1.16 15.32
CA ASP A 147 -10.98 1.13 14.69
C ASP A 147 -11.01 0.47 13.30
N GLY A 148 -10.52 -0.74 13.23
CA GLY A 148 -10.54 -1.53 12.00
C GLY A 148 -9.39 -1.27 11.04
N ILE A 149 -8.57 -0.23 11.26
CA ILE A 149 -7.31 -0.02 10.55
C ILE A 149 -6.20 -0.74 11.31
N SER A 150 -5.33 -1.48 10.59
CA SER A 150 -4.24 -2.24 11.20
C SER A 150 -3.26 -1.33 11.93
N GLY A 151 -2.49 -1.90 12.85
CA GLY A 151 -1.29 -1.25 13.38
C GLY A 151 -0.23 -1.02 12.30
N TYR A 152 0.88 -0.43 12.74
CA TYR A 152 2.05 -0.22 11.91
C TYR A 152 3.31 -0.58 12.67
N ARG A 153 4.23 -1.30 12.02
CA ARG A 153 5.53 -1.63 12.59
C ARG A 153 6.64 -1.41 11.56
N GLY A 154 7.59 -0.51 11.85
CA GLY A 154 8.64 -0.15 10.90
C GLY A 154 9.33 1.16 11.27
N PRO A 155 9.95 1.89 10.33
CA PRO A 155 10.57 3.20 10.57
C PRO A 155 9.60 4.18 11.24
N GLN A 156 10.12 5.16 11.98
CA GLN A 156 9.30 6.22 12.57
C GLN A 156 8.87 7.22 11.50
N GLY A 157 7.58 7.55 11.47
CA GLY A 157 7.00 8.62 10.66
C GLY A 157 7.25 8.56 9.15
N PRO A 158 7.25 7.39 8.48
CA PRO A 158 7.43 7.36 7.04
C PRO A 158 6.16 7.80 6.31
N LEU A 159 6.27 8.05 5.03
CA LEU A 159 5.09 8.05 4.17
C LEU A 159 4.47 6.66 4.16
N ALA A 160 3.22 6.56 4.58
CA ALA A 160 2.47 5.31 4.62
C ALA A 160 1.18 5.40 3.78
N GLY A 161 0.64 4.25 3.43
CA GLY A 161 -0.61 4.12 2.71
C GLY A 161 -1.58 3.15 3.39
N VAL A 162 -2.87 3.30 3.05
CA VAL A 162 -3.90 2.32 3.37
C VAL A 162 -4.94 2.29 2.26
N PHE A 163 -5.25 1.10 1.75
CA PHE A 163 -6.34 0.91 0.78
C PHE A 163 -7.67 0.72 1.50
N LEU A 164 -8.68 1.46 1.06
CA LEU A 164 -10.05 1.34 1.56
C LEU A 164 -11.05 1.12 0.43
N GLY A 165 -12.14 0.45 0.76
CA GLY A 165 -13.37 0.42 -0.04
C GLY A 165 -14.25 1.64 0.27
N ASN A 166 -15.55 1.52 -0.02
CA ASN A 166 -16.52 2.59 0.23
C ASN A 166 -17.00 2.67 1.69
N SER A 167 -16.78 1.61 2.47
CA SER A 167 -17.16 1.57 3.87
C SER A 167 -16.25 2.45 4.73
N ILE A 168 -16.82 2.99 5.80
CA ILE A 168 -16.06 3.65 6.87
C ILE A 168 -15.36 2.57 7.70
N PRO A 169 -14.07 2.73 8.05
CA PRO A 169 -13.45 1.87 9.04
C PRO A 169 -14.22 1.92 10.36
N SER A 170 -14.40 0.79 11.00
CA SER A 170 -15.19 0.70 12.23
C SER A 170 -14.47 -0.21 13.22
N ALA A 171 -14.93 -0.23 14.48
CA ALA A 171 -14.38 -1.04 15.56
C ALA A 171 -14.42 -2.58 15.34
N GLY A 172 -14.55 -3.03 14.09
CA GLY A 172 -14.38 -4.43 13.71
C GLY A 172 -12.93 -4.91 13.83
N PRO A 173 -12.68 -6.20 13.64
CA PRO A 173 -11.33 -6.72 13.67
C PRO A 173 -10.50 -6.10 12.55
N ALA A 174 -9.39 -5.47 12.90
CA ALA A 174 -8.41 -4.98 11.94
C ALA A 174 -7.65 -6.15 11.29
N PRO A 175 -7.15 -5.99 10.06
CA PRO A 175 -6.21 -6.94 9.48
C PRO A 175 -4.91 -6.99 10.30
N SER A 176 -4.09 -8.01 10.03
CA SER A 176 -2.79 -8.17 10.68
C SER A 176 -1.87 -6.97 10.38
N THR A 177 -1.08 -6.57 11.37
CA THR A 177 -0.05 -5.55 11.18
C THR A 177 1.09 -6.08 10.31
N LEU A 178 1.48 -5.32 9.28
CA LEU A 178 2.69 -5.58 8.50
C LEU A 178 3.92 -5.14 9.29
N ASP A 179 4.96 -5.95 9.23
CA ASP A 179 6.23 -5.69 9.94
C ASP A 179 7.31 -5.27 8.93
N PHE A 180 7.62 -3.99 8.88
CA PHE A 180 8.66 -3.40 8.01
C PHE A 180 10.01 -3.23 8.71
N THR A 181 10.20 -3.87 9.88
CA THR A 181 11.52 -3.95 10.51
C THR A 181 12.45 -4.91 9.73
N PRO A 182 13.76 -4.83 9.95
CA PRO A 182 14.72 -5.75 9.29
C PRO A 182 14.46 -7.24 9.58
N GLY A 183 13.73 -7.56 10.65
CA GLY A 183 13.34 -8.93 11.00
C GLY A 183 12.05 -9.41 10.32
N GLY A 184 11.29 -8.51 9.72
CA GLY A 184 10.05 -8.76 9.02
C GLY A 184 10.20 -8.62 7.50
N LEU A 185 9.27 -7.89 6.87
CA LEU A 185 9.31 -7.60 5.41
C LEU A 185 10.48 -6.68 5.04
N GLY A 186 10.96 -5.86 6.00
CA GLY A 186 11.87 -4.77 5.70
C GLY A 186 11.21 -3.69 4.84
N ILE A 187 12.03 -2.75 4.36
CA ILE A 187 11.59 -1.64 3.50
C ILE A 187 12.06 -1.75 2.04
N ASP A 188 12.75 -2.84 1.70
CA ASP A 188 13.46 -3.03 0.41
C ASP A 188 12.73 -4.04 -0.52
N PHE A 189 11.45 -4.27 -0.27
CA PHE A 189 10.62 -5.14 -1.08
C PHE A 189 10.34 -4.52 -2.47
N LEU A 190 10.13 -5.37 -3.49
CA LEU A 190 9.83 -4.90 -4.86
C LEU A 190 8.33 -4.71 -5.09
N THR A 191 7.52 -5.58 -4.51
CA THR A 191 6.06 -5.56 -4.69
C THR A 191 5.38 -5.89 -3.37
N LEU A 192 4.35 -5.15 -3.05
CA LEU A 192 3.50 -5.38 -1.90
C LEU A 192 2.03 -5.40 -2.34
N SER A 193 1.26 -6.33 -1.78
CA SER A 193 -0.18 -6.44 -1.98
C SER A 193 -0.88 -6.42 -0.62
N PRO A 194 -1.08 -5.23 -0.05
CA PRO A 194 -1.73 -5.09 1.24
C PRO A 194 -3.21 -5.50 1.16
N GLU A 195 -3.78 -5.91 2.28
CA GLU A 195 -5.23 -6.09 2.41
C GLU A 195 -5.94 -4.72 2.56
N LEU A 196 -7.26 -4.70 2.40
CA LEU A 196 -8.05 -3.52 2.79
C LEU A 196 -7.83 -3.22 4.28
N PHE A 197 -7.76 -1.95 4.65
CA PHE A 197 -7.54 -1.44 6.01
C PHE A 197 -6.14 -1.75 6.60
N GLN A 198 -5.23 -2.32 5.83
CA GLN A 198 -3.88 -2.63 6.26
C GLN A 198 -2.95 -1.46 5.97
N VAL A 199 -2.35 -0.89 7.01
CA VAL A 199 -1.36 0.19 6.87
C VAL A 199 -0.06 -0.40 6.32
N PHE A 200 0.50 0.24 5.31
CA PHE A 200 1.74 -0.20 4.69
C PHE A 200 2.72 0.95 4.46
N TYR A 201 4.01 0.60 4.50
CA TYR A 201 5.12 1.49 4.19
C TYR A 201 5.16 1.80 2.70
N ILE A 202 5.28 3.07 2.35
CA ILE A 202 5.53 3.55 0.99
C ILE A 202 6.95 4.12 0.90
N GLY A 203 7.35 4.91 1.89
CA GLY A 203 8.66 5.57 1.90
C GLY A 203 8.82 6.52 0.72
N ASP A 204 10.00 6.54 0.14
CA ASP A 204 10.29 7.27 -1.09
C ASP A 204 9.91 6.49 -2.37
N GLY A 205 9.35 5.28 -2.21
CA GLY A 205 8.86 4.44 -3.29
C GLY A 205 9.93 3.72 -4.09
N VAL A 206 11.17 3.70 -3.61
CA VAL A 206 12.27 2.98 -4.25
C VAL A 206 13.03 2.12 -3.24
N THR A 207 13.63 1.05 -3.73
CA THR A 207 14.56 0.23 -2.95
C THR A 207 15.91 0.93 -2.80
N ALA A 208 16.78 0.44 -1.90
CA ALA A 208 18.16 0.88 -1.80
C ALA A 208 18.95 0.78 -3.13
N GLY A 209 18.50 -0.10 -4.03
CA GLY A 209 19.02 -0.22 -5.40
C GLY A 209 18.38 0.73 -6.41
N ASN A 210 17.61 1.72 -6.01
CA ASN A 210 16.86 2.65 -6.88
C ASN A 210 15.90 1.93 -7.84
N VAL A 211 15.30 0.83 -7.41
CA VAL A 211 14.26 0.12 -8.16
C VAL A 211 12.90 0.57 -7.62
N PHE A 212 12.00 0.99 -8.52
CA PHE A 212 10.65 1.39 -8.13
C PHE A 212 9.90 0.25 -7.43
N GLN A 213 9.36 0.56 -6.26
CA GLN A 213 8.46 -0.32 -5.54
C GLN A 213 7.04 -0.24 -6.14
N THR A 214 6.32 -1.33 -6.09
CA THR A 214 4.96 -1.42 -6.59
C THR A 214 4.00 -1.86 -5.48
N PHE A 215 2.85 -1.21 -5.43
CA PHE A 215 1.79 -1.50 -4.48
C PHE A 215 0.53 -1.88 -5.26
N VAL A 216 0.02 -3.08 -5.04
CA VAL A 216 -1.15 -3.60 -5.78
C VAL A 216 -2.40 -3.39 -4.95
N ALA A 217 -3.37 -2.67 -5.53
CA ALA A 217 -4.65 -2.42 -4.88
C ALA A 217 -5.44 -3.73 -4.71
N PRO A 218 -5.85 -4.09 -3.48
CA PRO A 218 -6.57 -5.32 -3.21
C PRO A 218 -7.99 -5.31 -3.78
N ALA A 219 -8.60 -6.49 -3.83
CA ALA A 219 -10.02 -6.63 -4.19
C ALA A 219 -10.90 -5.75 -3.28
N GLY A 220 -11.80 -4.99 -3.87
CA GLY A 220 -12.68 -4.05 -3.16
C GLY A 220 -12.08 -2.69 -2.84
N ALA A 221 -10.82 -2.44 -3.18
CA ALA A 221 -10.23 -1.10 -3.06
C ALA A 221 -10.91 -0.11 -4.02
N THR A 222 -11.24 1.07 -3.51
CA THR A 222 -11.76 2.20 -4.28
C THR A 222 -10.99 3.49 -4.00
N ARG A 223 -10.23 3.51 -2.91
CA ARG A 223 -9.45 4.67 -2.46
C ARG A 223 -8.12 4.20 -1.87
N LEU A 224 -7.06 4.97 -2.14
CA LEU A 224 -5.79 4.88 -1.45
C LEU A 224 -5.58 6.17 -0.65
N PHE A 225 -5.39 6.06 0.64
CA PHE A 225 -5.06 7.17 1.53
C PHE A 225 -3.56 7.20 1.79
N PHE A 226 -3.04 8.42 1.93
CA PHE A 226 -1.64 8.68 2.28
C PHE A 226 -1.60 9.46 3.58
N GLY A 227 -0.72 9.07 4.49
CA GLY A 227 -0.57 9.73 5.78
C GLY A 227 0.66 9.23 6.52
N ILE A 228 0.75 9.63 7.77
CA ILE A 228 1.87 9.35 8.65
C ILE A 228 1.39 8.40 9.76
N PRO A 229 2.08 7.27 10.02
CA PRO A 229 1.86 6.46 11.21
C PRO A 229 2.66 7.04 12.36
N ASP A 230 1.98 7.59 13.36
CA ASP A 230 2.60 8.16 14.52
C ASP A 230 1.90 7.76 15.82
N GLY A 231 2.60 7.91 16.94
CA GLY A 231 2.14 7.61 18.29
C GLY A 231 3.14 8.04 19.34
N PHE A 232 2.66 8.35 20.53
CA PHE A 232 3.51 8.81 21.62
C PHE A 232 4.64 7.84 21.93
N GLY A 233 5.89 8.33 21.80
CA GLY A 233 7.08 7.52 21.94
C GLY A 233 7.19 6.41 20.88
N PHE A 234 6.48 6.56 19.77
CA PHE A 234 6.45 5.65 18.63
C PHE A 234 6.00 4.22 18.96
N GLY A 235 5.18 4.07 20.00
CA GLY A 235 4.68 2.77 20.42
C GLY A 235 3.28 2.82 21.03
N GLY A 236 2.57 1.70 20.96
CA GLY A 236 1.22 1.57 21.50
C GLY A 236 0.13 2.22 20.66
N ALA A 237 -0.77 3.00 21.26
CA ALA A 237 -1.88 3.60 20.54
C ALA A 237 -1.39 4.72 19.58
N PRO A 238 -1.99 4.82 18.37
CA PRO A 238 -1.76 5.95 17.48
C PRO A 238 -2.08 7.29 18.13
N GLY A 239 -1.35 8.36 17.74
CA GLY A 239 -1.53 9.71 18.27
C GLY A 239 -0.28 10.57 18.11
N ALA A 240 -0.17 11.61 18.93
CA ALA A 240 1.00 12.50 19.00
C ALA A 240 1.29 13.29 17.72
N TYR A 241 0.26 13.61 16.95
CA TYR A 241 0.40 14.42 15.74
C TYR A 241 0.55 15.91 16.01
N ASP A 242 0.37 16.32 17.27
CA ASP A 242 0.46 17.71 17.72
C ASP A 242 1.87 18.28 17.66
N ASP A 243 2.88 17.44 17.57
CA ASP A 243 4.27 17.82 17.44
C ASP A 243 4.85 17.63 16.01
N ASN A 244 4.05 17.17 15.07
CA ASN A 244 4.47 16.94 13.69
C ASN A 244 4.47 18.23 12.85
N ASP A 245 5.64 18.58 12.31
CA ASP A 245 5.82 19.70 11.38
C ASP A 245 6.32 19.23 10.02
N GLY A 246 5.92 19.95 8.96
CA GLY A 246 6.40 19.71 7.61
C GLY A 246 5.47 18.85 6.76
N ALA A 247 5.94 18.49 5.58
CA ALA A 247 5.15 17.73 4.60
C ALA A 247 6.02 16.95 3.61
N TYR A 248 5.43 15.91 3.03
CA TYR A 248 5.94 15.23 1.83
C TYR A 248 5.17 15.66 0.60
N ARG A 249 5.86 15.78 -0.52
CA ARG A 249 5.26 15.89 -1.85
C ARG A 249 5.54 14.62 -2.62
N VAL A 250 4.49 14.02 -3.15
CA VAL A 250 4.55 12.69 -3.76
C VAL A 250 3.89 12.73 -5.13
N ARG A 251 4.57 12.25 -6.15
CA ARG A 251 3.98 12.03 -7.47
C ARG A 251 3.63 10.56 -7.60
N ILE A 252 2.34 10.27 -7.66
CA ILE A 252 1.80 8.92 -7.70
C ILE A 252 1.41 8.56 -9.12
N GLY A 253 1.93 7.43 -9.61
CA GLY A 253 1.48 6.78 -10.84
C GLY A 253 0.53 5.64 -10.52
N ILE A 254 -0.64 5.67 -11.13
CA ILE A 254 -1.61 4.56 -11.11
C ILE A 254 -1.55 3.90 -12.47
N ASN A 255 -1.15 2.63 -12.53
CA ASN A 255 -0.92 1.86 -13.76
C ASN A 255 0.13 2.49 -14.70
N GLU A 256 0.84 3.49 -14.22
CA GLU A 256 1.92 4.14 -14.96
C GLU A 256 3.19 3.28 -14.88
N ILE A 257 3.84 3.09 -16.02
CA ILE A 257 5.16 2.45 -16.10
C ILE A 257 6.20 3.57 -16.12
N PRO A 258 7.01 3.73 -15.06
CA PRO A 258 8.03 4.75 -15.05
C PRO A 258 9.00 4.49 -16.19
N THR A 259 8.98 5.35 -17.18
CA THR A 259 10.06 5.38 -18.18
C THR A 259 11.22 6.09 -17.52
N ARG A 260 12.29 5.34 -17.20
CA ARG A 260 13.57 6.01 -16.94
C ARG A 260 13.88 6.77 -18.22
N VAL A 261 13.74 8.10 -18.16
CA VAL A 261 14.26 8.94 -19.24
C VAL A 261 15.76 8.68 -19.21
N PRO A 262 16.36 8.07 -20.26
CA PRO A 262 17.81 7.94 -20.33
C PRO A 262 18.33 9.35 -20.14
N GLU A 263 19.33 9.52 -19.26
CA GLU A 263 19.97 10.84 -19.08
C GLU A 263 20.16 11.44 -20.47
N PRO A 264 19.66 12.67 -20.72
CA PRO A 264 19.71 13.23 -22.06
C PRO A 264 21.15 13.04 -22.55
N GLY A 265 21.33 12.62 -23.78
CA GLY A 265 22.65 12.41 -24.35
C GLY A 265 23.58 13.63 -24.29
N SER A 266 23.16 14.67 -23.55
CA SER A 266 23.94 15.82 -23.13
C SER A 266 25.26 15.45 -22.44
N LEU A 267 25.31 14.40 -21.62
CA LEU A 267 26.58 13.91 -21.08
C LEU A 267 27.45 13.27 -22.16
N ALA A 268 26.86 12.52 -23.09
CA ALA A 268 27.59 11.99 -24.24
C ALA A 268 28.02 13.12 -25.20
N LEU A 269 27.15 14.12 -25.44
CA LEU A 269 27.47 15.30 -26.23
C LEU A 269 28.53 16.18 -25.54
N LEU A 270 28.48 16.32 -24.23
CA LEU A 270 29.48 17.02 -23.44
C LEU A 270 30.83 16.29 -23.51
N ALA A 271 30.84 14.96 -23.37
CA ALA A 271 32.04 14.15 -23.51
C ALA A 271 32.63 14.21 -24.93
N LEU A 272 31.78 14.18 -25.97
CA LEU A 272 32.18 14.39 -27.34
C LEU A 272 32.72 15.79 -27.60
N GLY A 273 32.11 16.82 -26.99
CA GLY A 273 32.56 18.20 -27.03
C GLY A 273 33.96 18.33 -26.42
N PHE A 274 34.21 17.77 -25.27
CA PHE A 274 35.55 17.78 -24.66
C PHE A 274 36.58 16.99 -25.48
N ALA A 275 36.20 15.85 -26.05
CA ALA A 275 37.07 15.08 -26.93
C ALA A 275 37.45 15.87 -28.19
N ALA A 276 36.51 16.54 -28.83
CA ALA A 276 36.75 17.40 -30.01
C ALA A 276 37.67 18.60 -29.67
N PHE A 277 37.45 19.22 -28.48
CA PHE A 277 38.34 20.31 -28.02
C PHE A 277 39.75 19.84 -27.71
N GLY A 278 39.91 18.62 -27.19
CA GLY A 278 41.21 18.01 -26.92
C GLY A 278 41.99 17.74 -28.21
N ILE A 279 41.31 17.30 -29.29
CA ILE A 279 41.92 17.03 -30.57
C ILE A 279 42.31 18.33 -31.29
N SER A 280 41.47 19.36 -31.26
CA SER A 280 41.77 20.64 -31.90
C SER A 280 42.98 21.35 -31.31
N ARG A 281 43.17 21.25 -29.95
CA ARG A 281 44.37 21.78 -29.28
C ARG A 281 45.66 21.04 -29.63
N ARG A 282 45.61 19.77 -30.01
CA ARG A 282 46.78 19.02 -30.48
C ARG A 282 47.19 19.43 -31.89
N ALA A 283 46.19 19.67 -32.77
CA ALA A 283 46.43 20.07 -34.16
C ALA A 283 47.06 21.47 -34.33
N LEU A 284 46.88 22.33 -33.34
CA LEU A 284 47.44 23.71 -33.31
C LEU A 284 48.86 23.79 -32.72
N ARG A 285 49.46 22.67 -32.32
CA ARG A 285 50.82 22.60 -31.73
C ARG A 285 51.86 21.97 -32.67
N HIS A 286 51.49 21.66 -33.91
CA HIS A 286 52.32 21.25 -34.99
C HIS A 286 52.27 22.26 -36.12
#